data_cbaf91db6ea6bd30092315b2d2e751d7
#
_entry.id   cbaf91db6ea6bd30092315b2d2e751d7
#
_cell.length_a   1.000
_cell.length_b   1.000
_cell.length_c   1.000
_cell.angle_alpha   90.00
_cell.angle_beta   90.00
_cell.angle_gamma   90.00
#
_symmetry.space_group_name_H-M   'P 1'
#
loop_
_entity.id
_entity.type
_entity.pdbx_description
1 polymer ?
#
loop_
_entity_poly.entity_id
_entity_poly.type
_entity_poly.pdbx_seq_one_letter_code
_entity_poly.pdbx_strand_id
1 'polypeptide(L)'
;ENGSHGGGSEYTTGVTTSGTPGSATAFTKIEVTSSTPFVLYTYCTQHSGMGGYINVPNNIPAAGSGDLGVFMGGSTPSDSSVIDFVNISVSSDATDFGDLVAAQQAASALCDGVSAFYAAGSNDTNGLEKINLATRGNSASSTDLPTSKYGRGPGQNQISGVLGGGAPSASNVIDIFNFKTTAAGVDFGDLTVGRFGAGGCSSPTRALFVGGEGSGGSSDRK
;
A
#
# COMPACT_ATOMS: atom_id res chain seq x y z
N GLU A 1 -4.58 -24.51 -9.44
CA GLU A 1 -5.32 -25.00 -10.63
C GLU A 1 -5.12 -24.07 -11.80
N ASN A 2 -5.06 -24.59 -13.03
CA ASN A 2 -4.80 -23.83 -14.23
C ASN A 2 -6.09 -23.41 -15.00
N GLY A 3 -7.26 -23.58 -14.40
CA GLY A 3 -8.55 -23.22 -14.99
C GLY A 3 -9.07 -24.15 -16.08
N SER A 4 -8.40 -25.23 -16.38
CA SER A 4 -8.84 -26.22 -17.34
C SER A 4 -9.72 -27.28 -16.66
N HIS A 5 -10.80 -27.66 -17.32
CA HIS A 5 -11.64 -28.76 -16.84
C HIS A 5 -10.84 -30.06 -16.74
N GLY A 6 -10.58 -30.52 -15.52
CA GLY A 6 -9.81 -31.73 -15.23
C GLY A 6 -8.31 -31.63 -15.51
N GLY A 7 -7.74 -30.43 -15.69
CA GLY A 7 -6.38 -30.25 -16.17
C GLY A 7 -5.33 -29.80 -15.16
N GLY A 8 -5.66 -29.59 -13.90
CA GLY A 8 -4.72 -29.12 -12.87
C GLY A 8 -4.75 -29.99 -11.62
N SER A 9 -3.88 -29.65 -10.67
CA SER A 9 -3.95 -30.22 -9.34
C SER A 9 -5.01 -29.53 -8.51
N GLU A 10 -5.82 -30.29 -7.78
CA GLU A 10 -6.81 -29.75 -6.88
C GLU A 10 -6.15 -29.02 -5.72
N TYR A 11 -6.63 -27.81 -5.41
CA TYR A 11 -6.22 -27.09 -4.21
C TYR A 11 -7.12 -27.49 -3.05
N THR A 12 -6.56 -28.13 -2.04
CA THR A 12 -7.31 -28.70 -0.90
C THR A 12 -7.03 -28.01 0.43
N THR A 13 -5.98 -27.16 0.51
CA THR A 13 -5.60 -26.51 1.76
C THR A 13 -6.67 -25.48 2.17
N GLY A 14 -7.26 -25.69 3.37
CA GLY A 14 -8.33 -24.84 3.88
C GLY A 14 -9.67 -25.01 3.15
N VAL A 15 -9.82 -26.00 2.29
CA VAL A 15 -11.06 -26.27 1.57
C VAL A 15 -11.92 -27.27 2.35
N THR A 16 -13.19 -26.92 2.54
CA THR A 16 -14.21 -27.78 3.14
C THR A 16 -15.40 -27.87 2.18
N THR A 17 -15.84 -29.07 1.89
CA THR A 17 -17.03 -29.34 1.09
C THR A 17 -18.11 -29.96 1.93
N SER A 18 -19.38 -29.69 1.63
CA SER A 18 -20.53 -30.29 2.29
C SER A 18 -21.68 -30.48 1.30
N GLY A 19 -22.43 -31.53 1.48
CA GLY A 19 -23.59 -31.86 0.68
C GLY A 19 -23.23 -32.47 -0.70
N THR A 20 -24.27 -32.83 -1.45
CA THR A 20 -24.13 -33.30 -2.83
C THR A 20 -24.20 -32.11 -3.77
N PRO A 21 -23.27 -31.93 -4.71
CA PRO A 21 -23.33 -30.84 -5.69
C PRO A 21 -24.69 -30.75 -6.38
N GLY A 22 -25.28 -29.56 -6.41
CA GLY A 22 -26.62 -29.31 -6.95
C GLY A 22 -27.76 -29.37 -5.92
N SER A 23 -27.51 -29.80 -4.66
CA SER A 23 -28.50 -29.69 -3.58
C SER A 23 -28.47 -28.29 -2.95
N ALA A 24 -29.61 -27.85 -2.40
CA ALA A 24 -29.75 -26.49 -1.85
C ALA A 24 -28.83 -26.19 -0.65
N THR A 25 -28.27 -27.20 -0.02
CA THR A 25 -27.39 -27.07 1.16
C THR A 25 -25.94 -27.40 0.83
N ALA A 26 -25.62 -27.73 -0.41
CA ALA A 26 -24.25 -28.03 -0.81
C ALA A 26 -23.42 -26.74 -0.88
N PHE A 27 -22.20 -26.80 -0.34
CA PHE A 27 -21.24 -25.69 -0.45
C PHE A 27 -19.80 -26.20 -0.54
N THR A 28 -18.98 -25.39 -1.13
CA THR A 28 -17.52 -25.45 -1.01
C THR A 28 -17.05 -24.17 -0.34
N LYS A 29 -16.44 -24.29 0.83
CA LYS A 29 -15.85 -23.19 1.58
C LYS A 29 -14.35 -23.27 1.46
N ILE A 30 -13.70 -22.15 1.22
CA ILE A 30 -12.25 -22.01 1.33
C ILE A 30 -11.92 -21.04 2.46
N GLU A 31 -10.98 -21.42 3.30
CA GLU A 31 -10.36 -20.55 4.29
C GLU A 31 -9.06 -20.00 3.71
N VAL A 32 -9.06 -18.71 3.44
CA VAL A 32 -7.95 -18.03 2.80
C VAL A 32 -6.87 -17.73 3.85
N THR A 33 -5.64 -18.15 3.58
CA THR A 33 -4.47 -17.93 4.44
C THR A 33 -3.34 -17.27 3.66
N SER A 34 -2.26 -16.88 4.32
CA SER A 34 -1.07 -16.30 3.67
C SER A 34 -0.40 -17.24 2.66
N SER A 35 -0.69 -18.54 2.71
CA SER A 35 -0.18 -19.54 1.76
C SER A 35 -1.15 -19.82 0.61
N THR A 36 -2.34 -19.22 0.61
CA THR A 36 -3.32 -19.43 -0.46
C THR A 36 -2.81 -18.80 -1.76
N PRO A 37 -2.82 -19.51 -2.90
CA PRO A 37 -2.43 -18.94 -4.18
C PRO A 37 -3.26 -17.72 -4.57
N PHE A 38 -2.63 -16.74 -5.25
CA PHE A 38 -3.28 -15.50 -5.67
C PHE A 38 -4.48 -15.69 -6.59
N VAL A 39 -4.47 -16.76 -7.36
CA VAL A 39 -5.56 -17.12 -8.25
C VAL A 39 -5.90 -18.58 -8.05
N LEU A 40 -7.14 -18.83 -7.74
CA LEU A 40 -7.74 -20.17 -7.71
C LEU A 40 -8.82 -20.24 -8.78
N TYR A 41 -8.97 -21.40 -9.36
CA TYR A 41 -10.01 -21.64 -10.35
C TYR A 41 -11.05 -22.59 -9.76
N THR A 42 -12.31 -22.26 -9.96
CA THR A 42 -13.43 -23.16 -9.72
C THR A 42 -13.84 -23.81 -11.03
N TYR A 43 -14.22 -25.04 -10.99
CA TYR A 43 -14.75 -25.71 -12.18
C TYR A 43 -15.82 -26.74 -11.76
N CYS A 44 -16.71 -27.01 -12.68
CA CYS A 44 -17.72 -28.04 -12.52
C CYS A 44 -17.16 -29.38 -13.01
N THR A 45 -17.21 -30.41 -12.17
CA THR A 45 -16.73 -31.75 -12.55
C THR A 45 -17.65 -32.45 -13.56
N GLN A 46 -18.89 -31.96 -13.72
CA GLN A 46 -19.90 -32.57 -14.59
C GLN A 46 -20.00 -31.87 -15.96
N HIS A 47 -19.70 -30.58 -16.03
CA HIS A 47 -19.92 -29.79 -17.24
C HIS A 47 -18.61 -29.05 -17.63
N SER A 48 -18.15 -29.36 -18.84
CA SER A 48 -17.01 -28.67 -19.44
C SER A 48 -17.34 -27.19 -19.69
N GLY A 49 -16.37 -26.33 -19.42
CA GLY A 49 -16.52 -24.88 -19.61
C GLY A 49 -17.32 -24.15 -18.52
N MET A 50 -17.82 -24.86 -17.52
CA MET A 50 -18.49 -24.26 -16.38
C MET A 50 -17.51 -24.10 -15.23
N GLY A 51 -17.17 -22.88 -14.93
CA GLY A 51 -16.26 -22.52 -13.85
C GLY A 51 -15.94 -21.03 -13.86
N GLY A 52 -15.07 -20.63 -12.98
CA GLY A 52 -14.62 -19.24 -12.82
C GLY A 52 -13.28 -19.18 -12.13
N TYR A 53 -12.84 -18.00 -11.82
CA TYR A 53 -11.65 -17.81 -11.00
C TYR A 53 -12.00 -17.01 -9.75
N ILE A 54 -11.29 -17.31 -8.68
CA ILE A 54 -11.27 -16.54 -7.44
C ILE A 54 -9.94 -15.84 -7.41
N ASN A 55 -9.96 -14.52 -7.49
CA ASN A 55 -8.78 -13.72 -7.26
C ASN A 55 -8.63 -13.55 -5.75
N VAL A 56 -7.59 -14.13 -5.19
CA VAL A 56 -7.20 -13.93 -3.79
C VAL A 56 -6.17 -12.80 -3.81
N PRO A 57 -6.59 -11.55 -3.56
CA PRO A 57 -5.62 -10.48 -3.48
C PRO A 57 -4.62 -10.83 -2.39
N ASN A 58 -3.34 -10.54 -2.61
CA ASN A 58 -2.24 -10.81 -1.68
C ASN A 58 -2.34 -9.90 -0.46
N ASN A 59 -3.45 -9.96 0.20
CA ASN A 59 -3.81 -9.07 1.28
C ASN A 59 -4.34 -9.89 2.47
N ILE A 60 -3.59 -10.93 2.82
CA ILE A 60 -3.68 -11.37 4.19
C ILE A 60 -2.54 -10.64 4.89
N PRO A 61 -2.86 -9.64 5.69
CA PRO A 61 -1.85 -9.02 6.53
C PRO A 61 -1.19 -10.13 7.33
N ALA A 62 0.12 -10.11 7.44
CA ALA A 62 0.77 -10.84 8.53
C ALA A 62 -0.03 -10.53 9.80
N ALA A 63 -0.37 -11.55 10.58
CA ALA A 63 -1.28 -11.43 11.71
C ALA A 63 -0.96 -10.16 12.51
N GLY A 64 -1.86 -9.19 12.49
CA GLY A 64 -1.72 -7.91 13.19
C GLY A 64 -1.41 -6.68 12.34
N SER A 65 -1.18 -6.78 11.02
CA SER A 65 -0.83 -5.58 10.21
C SER A 65 -2.02 -4.94 9.48
N GLY A 66 -3.11 -5.67 9.26
CA GLY A 66 -4.28 -5.15 8.52
C GLY A 66 -5.14 -4.16 9.29
N ASP A 67 -5.00 -4.12 10.60
CA ASP A 67 -5.78 -3.26 11.48
C ASP A 67 -4.98 -2.08 12.04
N LEU A 68 -3.76 -1.86 11.56
CA LEU A 68 -2.91 -0.79 12.06
C LEU A 68 -3.06 0.47 11.22
N GLY A 69 -3.40 1.58 11.89
CA GLY A 69 -3.18 2.93 11.40
C GLY A 69 -1.87 3.45 11.98
N VAL A 70 -0.91 3.83 11.15
CA VAL A 70 0.40 4.32 11.58
C VAL A 70 0.54 5.78 11.19
N PHE A 71 1.01 6.59 12.14
CA PHE A 71 1.26 8.02 11.98
C PHE A 71 2.74 8.27 12.23
N MET A 72 3.40 8.92 11.30
CA MET A 72 4.86 9.08 11.32
C MET A 72 5.25 10.54 11.19
N GLY A 73 6.09 11.03 12.11
CA GLY A 73 6.57 12.40 12.10
C GLY A 73 5.49 13.45 12.35
N GLY A 74 5.67 14.61 11.77
CA GLY A 74 4.77 15.74 11.96
C GLY A 74 5.47 16.92 12.65
N SER A 75 4.70 17.97 13.01
CA SER A 75 5.26 19.16 13.67
C SER A 75 4.33 19.69 14.75
N THR A 76 4.87 19.89 15.97
CA THR A 76 4.13 20.53 17.08
C THR A 76 5.07 20.91 18.24
N PRO A 77 5.59 22.10 18.37
CA PRO A 77 5.84 23.17 17.42
C PRO A 77 7.08 22.93 16.55
N SER A 78 7.88 21.91 16.85
CA SER A 78 9.04 21.47 16.09
C SER A 78 8.77 20.14 15.39
N ASP A 79 9.60 19.80 14.43
CA ASP A 79 9.51 18.52 13.75
C ASP A 79 9.65 17.35 14.73
N SER A 80 8.93 16.28 14.49
CA SER A 80 8.85 15.09 15.33
C SER A 80 9.47 13.88 14.63
N SER A 81 10.12 13.01 15.39
CA SER A 81 10.53 11.68 14.94
C SER A 81 9.55 10.58 15.34
N VAL A 82 8.59 10.87 16.19
CA VAL A 82 7.69 9.88 16.77
C VAL A 82 6.89 9.15 15.70
N ILE A 83 6.78 7.85 15.87
CA ILE A 83 5.89 6.98 15.12
C ILE A 83 4.87 6.41 16.08
N ASP A 84 3.62 6.77 15.89
CA ASP A 84 2.49 6.26 16.66
C ASP A 84 1.65 5.30 15.84
N PHE A 85 0.94 4.40 16.51
CA PHE A 85 -0.05 3.55 15.88
C PHE A 85 -1.34 3.44 16.68
N VAL A 86 -2.41 3.14 15.97
CA VAL A 86 -3.71 2.76 16.53
C VAL A 86 -4.16 1.44 15.91
N ASN A 87 -4.97 0.70 16.63
CA ASN A 87 -5.73 -0.40 16.03
C ASN A 87 -7.05 0.16 15.50
N ILE A 88 -7.25 0.09 14.17
CA ILE A 88 -8.44 0.68 13.53
C ILE A 88 -9.73 -0.04 13.91
N SER A 89 -9.63 -1.33 14.28
CA SER A 89 -10.78 -2.15 14.68
C SER A 89 -11.25 -1.90 16.11
N VAL A 90 -10.46 -1.20 16.92
CA VAL A 90 -10.72 -0.99 18.35
C VAL A 90 -10.47 0.47 18.69
N SER A 91 -11.49 1.13 19.28
CA SER A 91 -11.32 2.50 19.78
C SER A 91 -10.34 2.52 20.94
N SER A 92 -9.21 3.17 20.75
CA SER A 92 -8.14 3.32 21.77
C SER A 92 -7.29 4.55 21.48
N ASP A 93 -6.56 5.01 22.48
CA ASP A 93 -5.49 5.99 22.28
C ASP A 93 -4.36 5.39 21.44
N ALA A 94 -3.60 6.25 20.79
CA ALA A 94 -2.40 5.84 20.06
C ALA A 94 -1.34 5.30 21.05
N THR A 95 -0.57 4.38 20.54
CA THR A 95 0.56 3.76 21.26
C THR A 95 1.84 4.01 20.48
N ASP A 96 2.94 4.22 21.19
CA ASP A 96 4.26 4.35 20.60
C ASP A 96 4.63 3.12 19.77
N PHE A 97 5.07 3.35 18.55
CA PHE A 97 5.58 2.33 17.65
C PHE A 97 7.10 2.33 17.59
N GLY A 98 7.73 3.50 17.68
CA GLY A 98 9.15 3.77 17.53
C GLY A 98 9.43 5.16 16.97
N ASP A 99 10.61 5.37 16.41
CA ASP A 99 11.05 6.66 15.88
C ASP A 99 11.54 6.59 14.44
N LEU A 100 11.37 7.70 13.72
CA LEU A 100 12.06 7.97 12.47
C LEU A 100 13.56 8.19 12.71
N VAL A 101 14.38 7.97 11.69
CA VAL A 101 15.83 8.27 11.74
C VAL A 101 16.09 9.75 12.05
N ALA A 102 15.23 10.63 11.53
CA ALA A 102 15.30 12.07 11.80
C ALA A 102 13.90 12.67 11.99
N ALA A 103 13.80 13.69 12.84
CA ALA A 103 12.57 14.46 13.03
C ALA A 103 12.19 15.21 11.73
N GLN A 104 10.99 14.98 11.22
CA GLN A 104 10.52 15.51 9.95
C GLN A 104 9.01 15.72 9.92
N GLN A 105 8.56 16.57 8.99
CA GLN A 105 7.15 16.82 8.71
C GLN A 105 6.87 16.80 7.20
N ALA A 106 5.61 16.91 6.84
CA ALA A 106 5.13 17.07 5.46
C ALA A 106 5.57 15.95 4.49
N ALA A 107 5.81 14.76 5.00
CA ALA A 107 6.09 13.60 4.18
C ALA A 107 4.81 12.91 3.67
N SER A 108 5.01 11.97 2.79
CA SER A 108 3.98 11.06 2.31
C SER A 108 4.20 9.67 2.89
N ALA A 109 3.12 8.97 3.22
CA ALA A 109 3.19 7.61 3.73
C ALA A 109 2.62 6.62 2.70
N LEU A 110 3.30 5.48 2.56
CA LEU A 110 2.89 4.38 1.69
C LEU A 110 3.11 3.05 2.43
N CYS A 111 2.43 1.99 2.00
CA CYS A 111 2.65 0.67 2.58
C CYS A 111 2.43 -0.45 1.55
N ASP A 112 3.09 -1.58 1.77
CA ASP A 112 2.94 -2.79 0.97
C ASP A 112 2.20 -3.91 1.74
N GLY A 113 1.62 -3.59 2.91
CA GLY A 113 0.97 -4.54 3.82
C GLY A 113 1.92 -5.25 4.80
N VAL A 114 3.22 -5.18 4.60
CA VAL A 114 4.26 -5.73 5.48
C VAL A 114 5.10 -4.62 6.09
N SER A 115 5.39 -3.61 5.29
CA SER A 115 6.19 -2.46 5.66
C SER A 115 5.43 -1.17 5.38
N ALA A 116 5.67 -0.13 6.17
CA ALA A 116 5.30 1.22 5.81
C ALA A 116 6.56 2.04 5.50
N PHE A 117 6.38 2.99 4.60
CA PHE A 117 7.43 3.87 4.11
C PHE A 117 7.06 5.31 4.39
N TYR A 118 7.97 6.03 5.00
CA TYR A 118 7.95 7.47 5.14
C TYR A 118 8.77 8.06 3.99
N ALA A 119 8.16 8.87 3.18
CA ALA A 119 8.77 9.33 1.94
C ALA A 119 8.97 10.85 1.94
N ALA A 120 10.21 11.29 1.89
CA ALA A 120 10.61 12.65 1.58
C ALA A 120 9.92 13.72 2.44
N GLY A 121 10.38 13.90 3.65
CA GLY A 121 9.96 14.99 4.55
C GLY A 121 10.63 16.33 4.24
N SER A 122 10.22 17.36 4.97
CA SER A 122 10.65 18.75 4.72
C SER A 122 12.14 19.03 4.95
N ASN A 123 12.83 18.26 5.76
CA ASN A 123 14.22 18.51 6.14
C ASN A 123 15.25 17.78 5.30
N ASP A 124 14.80 16.76 4.60
CA ASP A 124 15.67 16.11 3.62
C ASP A 124 14.85 15.59 2.47
N THR A 125 14.58 15.74 1.77
CA THR A 125 14.68 15.76 0.53
C THR A 125 14.32 14.60 -0.37
N ASN A 126 14.99 13.52 -0.48
CA ASN A 126 14.69 12.41 -1.35
C ASN A 126 14.73 11.04 -0.66
N GLY A 127 15.16 10.97 0.58
CA GLY A 127 15.28 9.71 1.32
C GLY A 127 13.94 9.10 1.68
N LEU A 128 13.88 7.77 1.64
CA LEU A 128 12.80 6.98 2.19
C LEU A 128 13.25 6.26 3.44
N GLU A 129 12.41 6.28 4.44
CA GLU A 129 12.57 5.45 5.64
C GLU A 129 11.52 4.33 5.64
N LYS A 130 11.87 3.20 6.22
CA LYS A 130 11.04 2.00 6.24
C LYS A 130 10.88 1.47 7.64
N ILE A 131 9.66 1.10 8.01
CA ILE A 131 9.34 0.32 9.21
C ILE A 131 8.76 -1.04 8.84
N ASN A 132 8.91 -2.01 9.74
CA ASN A 132 8.24 -3.30 9.62
C ASN A 132 6.99 -3.30 10.52
N LEU A 133 5.81 -3.47 9.93
CA LEU A 133 4.54 -3.38 10.65
C LEU A 133 4.35 -4.50 11.69
N ALA A 134 4.96 -5.66 11.50
CA ALA A 134 4.79 -6.80 12.40
C ALA A 134 5.73 -6.76 13.61
N THR A 135 6.97 -6.30 13.43
CA THR A 135 7.97 -6.32 14.51
C THR A 135 8.00 -5.04 15.33
N ARG A 136 7.43 -3.96 14.80
CA ARG A 136 7.51 -2.61 15.38
C ARG A 136 8.95 -2.14 15.57
N GLY A 137 9.12 -0.93 16.11
CA GLY A 137 10.42 -0.32 16.40
C GLY A 137 10.76 0.80 15.41
N ASN A 138 11.97 1.32 15.52
CA ASN A 138 12.43 2.47 14.77
C ASN A 138 12.51 2.18 13.27
N SER A 139 12.39 3.23 12.48
CA SER A 139 12.62 3.17 11.04
C SER A 139 14.10 2.95 10.72
N ALA A 140 14.33 2.54 9.49
CA ALA A 140 15.65 2.49 8.89
C ALA A 140 15.61 3.14 7.51
N SER A 141 16.71 3.78 7.10
CA SER A 141 16.86 4.29 5.75
C SER A 141 16.68 3.15 4.74
N SER A 142 15.95 3.39 3.69
CA SER A 142 15.59 2.39 2.68
C SER A 142 16.25 2.69 1.34
N THR A 143 15.73 3.67 0.61
CA THR A 143 16.22 4.04 -0.72
C THR A 143 15.96 5.52 -0.95
N ASP A 144 16.49 6.07 -2.03
CA ASP A 144 16.31 7.45 -2.41
C ASP A 144 15.41 7.60 -3.64
N LEU A 145 14.66 8.69 -3.68
CA LEU A 145 13.94 9.14 -4.86
C LEU A 145 14.86 9.98 -5.76
N PRO A 146 14.59 10.08 -7.06
CA PRO A 146 15.39 10.92 -7.95
C PRO A 146 15.21 12.42 -7.68
N THR A 147 14.10 12.81 -7.05
CA THR A 147 13.80 14.22 -6.77
C THR A 147 13.58 14.49 -5.29
N SER A 148 14.22 15.57 -4.79
CA SER A 148 14.02 16.10 -3.45
C SER A 148 12.74 16.94 -3.41
N LYS A 149 11.65 16.37 -2.93
CA LYS A 149 10.34 17.02 -2.84
C LYS A 149 9.59 16.53 -1.62
N TYR A 150 8.90 17.42 -0.91
CA TYR A 150 8.01 17.08 0.19
C TYR A 150 6.55 17.44 -0.13
N GLY A 151 5.59 16.97 0.68
CA GLY A 151 4.18 17.24 0.47
C GLY A 151 3.66 16.68 -0.86
N ARG A 152 4.08 15.48 -1.20
CA ARG A 152 3.72 14.78 -2.45
C ARG A 152 2.43 13.99 -2.28
N GLY A 153 1.69 13.80 -3.37
CA GLY A 153 0.56 12.88 -3.38
C GLY A 153 1.04 11.44 -3.46
N PRO A 154 0.66 10.53 -2.53
CA PRO A 154 1.05 9.14 -2.57
C PRO A 154 0.07 8.27 -3.36
N GLY A 155 0.58 7.25 -4.03
CA GLY A 155 -0.20 6.16 -4.61
C GLY A 155 0.62 4.88 -4.61
N GLN A 156 -0.04 3.73 -4.55
CA GLN A 156 0.69 2.46 -4.38
C GLN A 156 -0.10 1.26 -4.89
N ASN A 157 0.65 0.20 -5.14
CA ASN A 157 0.14 -1.17 -5.16
C ASN A 157 0.99 -2.01 -4.20
N GLN A 158 0.94 -3.33 -4.29
CA GLN A 158 1.70 -4.22 -3.40
C GLN A 158 3.20 -4.30 -3.71
N ILE A 159 3.63 -3.75 -4.82
CA ILE A 159 5.01 -3.87 -5.33
C ILE A 159 5.69 -2.51 -5.37
N SER A 160 4.94 -1.47 -5.74
CA SER A 160 5.52 -0.15 -6.02
C SER A 160 4.72 0.98 -5.38
N GLY A 161 5.43 2.00 -4.95
CA GLY A 161 4.90 3.30 -4.56
C GLY A 161 5.19 4.34 -5.62
N VAL A 162 4.24 5.24 -5.85
CA VAL A 162 4.40 6.43 -6.70
C VAL A 162 4.12 7.67 -5.89
N LEU A 163 4.87 8.71 -6.15
CA LEU A 163 4.78 10.00 -5.47
C LEU A 163 4.70 11.11 -6.51
N GLY A 164 3.59 11.84 -6.52
CA GLY A 164 3.36 12.89 -7.52
C GLY A 164 3.37 14.29 -6.94
N GLY A 165 3.97 15.21 -7.66
CA GLY A 165 4.04 16.62 -7.27
C GLY A 165 5.10 16.92 -6.22
N GLY A 166 4.86 17.94 -5.40
CA GLY A 166 5.66 18.30 -4.24
C GLY A 166 6.16 19.73 -4.23
N ALA A 167 6.65 20.12 -3.06
CA ALA A 167 7.24 21.44 -2.74
C ALA A 167 8.79 21.33 -2.72
N PRO A 168 9.55 22.49 -2.64
CA PRO A 168 9.10 23.84 -2.28
C PRO A 168 8.43 24.63 -3.42
N SER A 169 8.60 24.24 -4.66
CA SER A 169 7.84 24.79 -5.78
C SER A 169 6.91 23.72 -6.33
N ALA A 170 5.67 24.08 -6.64
CA ALA A 170 4.70 23.14 -7.18
C ALA A 170 5.28 22.34 -8.36
N SER A 171 5.46 21.05 -8.15
CA SER A 171 6.09 20.14 -9.11
C SER A 171 5.02 19.30 -9.83
N ASN A 172 5.29 18.91 -11.06
CA ASN A 172 4.49 17.94 -11.80
C ASN A 172 5.13 16.54 -11.83
N VAL A 173 6.36 16.39 -11.39
CA VAL A 173 7.09 15.11 -11.46
C VAL A 173 6.38 14.01 -10.66
N ILE A 174 6.31 12.83 -11.24
CA ILE A 174 5.90 11.59 -10.58
C ILE A 174 7.11 10.67 -10.50
N ASP A 175 7.52 10.32 -9.30
CA ASP A 175 8.56 9.33 -9.07
C ASP A 175 7.93 7.99 -8.70
N ILE A 176 8.58 6.87 -9.09
CA ILE A 176 8.22 5.51 -8.71
C ILE A 176 9.38 4.81 -8.04
N PHE A 177 9.10 3.99 -7.03
CA PHE A 177 10.06 3.10 -6.40
C PHE A 177 9.45 1.74 -6.09
N ASN A 178 10.29 0.74 -5.90
CA ASN A 178 9.86 -0.62 -5.64
C ASN A 178 10.03 -0.95 -4.15
N PHE A 179 8.97 -1.42 -3.49
CA PHE A 179 8.97 -1.78 -2.07
C PHE A 179 9.85 -3.00 -1.74
N LYS A 180 10.14 -3.84 -2.73
CA LYS A 180 10.82 -5.13 -2.54
C LYS A 180 12.32 -5.07 -2.85
N THR A 181 12.82 -3.93 -3.30
CA THR A 181 14.23 -3.74 -3.63
C THR A 181 14.78 -2.51 -2.93
N THR A 182 16.10 -2.39 -2.87
CA THR A 182 16.84 -1.20 -2.40
C THR A 182 17.30 -0.33 -3.56
N ALA A 183 16.85 -0.61 -4.78
CA ALA A 183 17.18 0.23 -5.93
C ALA A 183 16.56 1.61 -5.78
N ALA A 184 17.29 2.64 -6.16
CA ALA A 184 16.79 4.01 -6.16
C ALA A 184 15.51 4.12 -7.01
N GLY A 185 14.64 5.02 -6.61
CA GLY A 185 13.47 5.38 -7.40
C GLY A 185 13.87 5.96 -8.75
N VAL A 186 12.93 5.96 -9.67
CA VAL A 186 13.11 6.53 -11.01
C VAL A 186 11.97 7.47 -11.36
N ASP A 187 12.20 8.37 -12.28
CA ASP A 187 11.15 9.18 -12.87
C ASP A 187 10.14 8.28 -13.60
N PHE A 188 8.85 8.49 -13.30
CA PHE A 188 7.74 7.74 -13.90
C PHE A 188 6.98 8.57 -14.94
N GLY A 189 7.04 9.89 -14.84
CA GLY A 189 6.33 10.83 -15.71
C GLY A 189 5.79 12.04 -14.95
N ASP A 190 4.80 12.72 -15.52
CA ASP A 190 4.34 14.01 -15.04
C ASP A 190 2.84 14.08 -14.76
N LEU A 191 2.46 14.83 -13.75
CA LEU A 191 1.11 15.34 -13.55
C LEU A 191 0.78 16.38 -14.64
N THR A 192 -0.48 16.50 -14.97
CA THR A 192 -0.96 17.53 -15.93
C THR A 192 -0.70 18.96 -15.46
N VAL A 193 -0.61 19.18 -14.15
CA VAL A 193 -0.33 20.48 -13.53
C VAL A 193 0.53 20.26 -12.28
N GLY A 194 1.57 21.07 -12.11
CA GLY A 194 2.40 21.06 -10.91
C GLY A 194 1.61 21.44 -9.66
N ARG A 195 1.79 20.68 -8.60
CA ARG A 195 1.08 20.88 -7.31
C ARG A 195 1.84 20.28 -6.14
N PHE A 196 1.51 20.73 -4.93
CA PHE A 196 1.96 20.13 -3.66
C PHE A 196 0.79 19.99 -2.70
N GLY A 197 0.94 19.18 -1.64
CA GLY A 197 -0.14 18.91 -0.69
C GLY A 197 -1.33 18.17 -1.31
N ALA A 198 -1.09 17.43 -2.40
CA ALA A 198 -2.14 16.61 -3.00
C ALA A 198 -2.43 15.38 -2.14
N GLY A 199 -3.70 15.02 -2.04
CA GLY A 199 -4.11 13.71 -1.55
C GLY A 199 -3.86 12.64 -2.61
N GLY A 200 -3.72 11.39 -2.16
CA GLY A 200 -3.57 10.27 -3.08
C GLY A 200 -4.42 9.08 -2.66
N CYS A 201 -4.93 8.36 -3.64
CA CYS A 201 -5.54 7.05 -3.46
C CYS A 201 -5.20 6.16 -4.64
N SER A 202 -5.27 4.85 -4.43
CA SER A 202 -4.84 3.92 -5.46
C SER A 202 -5.63 2.62 -5.44
N SER A 203 -5.61 1.96 -6.57
CA SER A 203 -5.98 0.58 -6.78
C SER A 203 -4.74 -0.22 -7.21
N PRO A 204 -4.80 -1.54 -7.38
CA PRO A 204 -3.65 -2.31 -7.85
C PRO A 204 -3.04 -1.85 -9.18
N THR A 205 -3.80 -1.11 -9.99
CA THR A 205 -3.38 -0.72 -11.35
C THR A 205 -3.40 0.78 -11.62
N ARG A 206 -3.91 1.61 -10.70
CA ARG A 206 -4.06 3.06 -10.91
C ARG A 206 -3.80 3.83 -9.62
N ALA A 207 -3.13 4.96 -9.73
CA ALA A 207 -3.04 5.97 -8.70
C ALA A 207 -3.77 7.25 -9.15
N LEU A 208 -4.45 7.89 -8.21
CA LEU A 208 -5.12 9.18 -8.42
C LEU A 208 -4.47 10.20 -7.49
N PHE A 209 -4.14 11.35 -8.04
CA PHE A 209 -3.60 12.49 -7.32
C PHE A 209 -4.67 13.59 -7.31
N VAL A 210 -5.17 13.94 -6.13
CA VAL A 210 -6.39 14.75 -5.98
C VAL A 210 -6.09 16.04 -5.23
N GLY A 211 -6.59 17.16 -5.76
CA GLY A 211 -6.42 18.46 -5.14
C GLY A 211 -4.98 18.94 -5.12
N GLY A 212 -4.58 19.52 -4.01
CA GLY A 212 -3.28 20.17 -3.86
C GLY A 212 -3.31 21.64 -4.26
N GLU A 213 -2.18 22.31 -4.10
CA GLU A 213 -1.99 23.71 -4.38
C GLU A 213 -0.95 23.90 -5.50
N GLY A 214 -1.29 24.71 -6.49
CA GLY A 214 -0.40 25.08 -7.59
C GLY A 214 0.50 26.27 -7.26
N SER A 215 1.34 26.65 -8.21
CA SER A 215 2.25 27.80 -8.06
C SER A 215 1.54 29.16 -7.93
N GLY A 216 0.25 29.24 -8.28
CA GLY A 216 -0.60 30.41 -8.11
C GLY A 216 -1.23 30.57 -6.74
N GLY A 217 -0.90 29.71 -5.78
CA GLY A 217 -1.45 29.73 -4.42
C GLY A 217 -2.88 29.20 -4.35
N SER A 218 -3.63 29.66 -3.34
CA SER A 218 -4.98 29.13 -3.06
C SER A 218 -6.00 29.32 -4.18
N SER A 219 -5.71 30.16 -5.17
CA SER A 219 -6.56 30.35 -6.35
C SER A 219 -6.51 29.20 -7.36
N ASP A 220 -5.49 28.36 -7.29
CA ASP A 220 -5.28 27.24 -8.21
C ASP A 220 -5.79 25.90 -7.69
N ARG A 221 -6.54 25.90 -6.60
CA ARG A 221 -7.18 24.69 -6.07
C ARG A 221 -8.32 24.28 -6.99
N LYS A 222 -8.09 23.27 -7.81
CA LYS A 222 -9.10 22.69 -8.70
C LYS A 222 -9.35 21.23 -8.34
#